data_2b5d8260547a60fc75bf2cc3f43eaad0
#
_entry.id   2b5d8260547a60fc75bf2cc3f43eaad0
#
_cell.length_a   1.000
_cell.length_b   1.000
_cell.length_c   1.000
_cell.angle_alpha   90.00
_cell.angle_beta   90.00
_cell.angle_gamma   90.00
#
_symmetry.space_group_name_H-M   'P 1'
#
loop_
_entity.id
_entity.type
_entity.pdbx_description
1 polymer ?
#
loop_
_entity_poly.entity_id
_entity_poly.type
_entity_poly.pdbx_seq_one_letter_code
_entity_poly.pdbx_strand_id
1 'polypeptide(L)'
;MDSTGTDSIGVIGLGAMGAPMARRLLEGHGRLDFVSRRPQPELTAAGATQAAAPRELADRVDAVLAMLPDLPELEQQLDGPDGLLAGTGDLLLLIGSTSSAPGVRALAERVSSATDGRVRVVDCPVSGGVDGAEAGGLSIMLGGADEDAARAARLLAPCGTPVHLGPLGAGEVAKACNQLVVSATILALGEATVLADRSGLDLEAMWDLLSGGYAGSRLLESRRDKLVSGDDSPSGIARYMVKDLGFADDIARATGTSPALLPALRAAFDEIVEAGLGERDISVTRRFVAGRGADGR
;
A
#
# COMPACT_ATOMS: atom_id res chain seq x y z
N MET A 1 -8.60 -7.83 -35.44
CA MET A 1 -7.32 -8.57 -35.40
C MET A 1 -6.95 -8.65 -33.95
N ASP A 2 -7.24 -9.81 -33.34
CA ASP A 2 -6.89 -10.06 -31.93
C ASP A 2 -5.37 -10.09 -31.78
N SER A 3 -4.79 -9.01 -31.30
CA SER A 3 -3.41 -9.04 -30.80
C SER A 3 -3.44 -9.67 -29.41
N THR A 4 -3.36 -10.99 -29.34
CA THR A 4 -3.06 -11.72 -28.10
C THR A 4 -1.59 -11.54 -27.72
N GLY A 5 -1.08 -10.31 -27.74
CA GLY A 5 0.16 -9.93 -27.12
C GLY A 5 -0.09 -9.89 -25.62
N THR A 6 0.54 -10.76 -24.85
CA THR A 6 0.55 -10.68 -23.39
C THR A 6 1.25 -9.39 -23.03
N ASP A 7 0.50 -8.43 -22.45
CA ASP A 7 1.07 -7.17 -21.92
C ASP A 7 2.28 -7.48 -21.03
N SER A 8 3.38 -6.78 -21.24
CA SER A 8 4.59 -6.88 -20.41
C SER A 8 4.55 -5.86 -19.28
N ILE A 9 5.01 -6.27 -18.09
CA ILE A 9 5.00 -5.41 -16.90
C ILE A 9 6.40 -5.26 -16.32
N GLY A 10 6.69 -4.04 -15.87
CA GLY A 10 7.89 -3.69 -15.11
C GLY A 10 7.56 -3.19 -13.72
N VAL A 11 8.55 -3.21 -12.82
CA VAL A 11 8.40 -2.73 -11.44
C VAL A 11 9.49 -1.74 -11.05
N ILE A 12 9.08 -0.65 -10.42
CA ILE A 12 9.96 0.31 -9.73
C ILE A 12 9.56 0.34 -8.24
N GLY A 13 10.57 0.25 -7.34
CA GLY A 13 10.32 0.25 -5.91
C GLY A 13 10.22 -1.16 -5.33
N LEU A 14 11.36 -1.85 -5.23
CA LEU A 14 11.48 -3.20 -4.67
C LEU A 14 11.76 -3.17 -3.15
N GLY A 15 10.89 -2.47 -2.42
CA GLY A 15 10.84 -2.48 -0.96
C GLY A 15 10.05 -3.66 -0.40
N ALA A 16 9.63 -3.56 0.88
CA ALA A 16 8.92 -4.63 1.59
C ALA A 16 7.66 -5.12 0.86
N MET A 17 6.93 -4.23 0.18
CA MET A 17 5.74 -4.58 -0.61
C MET A 17 6.08 -4.92 -2.06
N GLY A 18 6.93 -4.10 -2.70
CA GLY A 18 7.19 -4.23 -4.13
C GLY A 18 8.00 -5.48 -4.50
N ALA A 19 8.90 -5.97 -3.64
CA ALA A 19 9.69 -7.16 -3.94
C ALA A 19 8.83 -8.45 -3.97
N PRO A 20 7.96 -8.74 -2.99
CA PRO A 20 7.06 -9.89 -3.09
C PRO A 20 6.05 -9.75 -4.24
N MET A 21 5.51 -8.55 -4.50
CA MET A 21 4.64 -8.33 -5.67
C MET A 21 5.38 -8.61 -6.98
N ALA A 22 6.64 -8.15 -7.13
CA ALA A 22 7.45 -8.43 -8.31
C ALA A 22 7.67 -9.94 -8.52
N ARG A 23 7.88 -10.71 -7.46
CA ARG A 23 7.96 -12.19 -7.55
C ARG A 23 6.64 -12.79 -8.06
N ARG A 24 5.51 -12.36 -7.52
CA ARG A 24 4.19 -12.83 -7.98
C ARG A 24 3.90 -12.48 -9.43
N LEU A 25 4.27 -11.26 -9.86
CA LEU A 25 4.15 -10.85 -11.26
C LEU A 25 5.04 -11.71 -12.19
N LEU A 26 6.28 -11.98 -11.79
CA LEU A 26 7.17 -12.86 -12.54
C LEU A 26 6.61 -14.28 -12.65
N GLU A 27 6.12 -14.85 -11.54
CA GLU A 27 5.49 -16.17 -11.52
C GLU A 27 4.25 -16.24 -12.41
N GLY A 28 3.40 -15.21 -12.37
CA GLY A 28 2.15 -15.16 -13.12
C GLY A 28 2.31 -14.88 -14.61
N HIS A 29 3.28 -14.06 -15.00
CA HIS A 29 3.48 -13.63 -16.40
C HIS A 29 4.66 -14.30 -17.09
N GLY A 30 5.53 -15.00 -16.34
CA GLY A 30 6.73 -15.66 -16.87
C GLY A 30 7.85 -14.69 -17.28
N ARG A 31 7.61 -13.39 -17.24
CA ARG A 31 8.57 -12.32 -17.54
C ARG A 31 8.32 -11.12 -16.65
N LEU A 32 9.39 -10.49 -16.18
CA LEU A 32 9.37 -9.23 -15.45
C LEU A 32 10.64 -8.44 -15.73
N ASP A 33 10.49 -7.16 -16.00
CA ASP A 33 11.61 -6.20 -16.01
C ASP A 33 11.51 -5.32 -14.75
N PHE A 34 12.64 -4.82 -14.23
CA PHE A 34 12.61 -3.95 -13.05
C PHE A 34 13.75 -2.94 -13.00
N VAL A 35 13.55 -1.85 -12.28
CA VAL A 35 14.60 -0.90 -11.89
C VAL A 35 14.81 -0.96 -10.39
N SER A 36 16.05 -1.08 -9.96
CA SER A 36 16.44 -1.06 -8.56
C SER A 36 17.80 -0.43 -8.34
N ARG A 37 17.91 0.39 -7.28
CA ARG A 37 19.21 0.95 -6.83
C ARG A 37 20.08 -0.07 -6.12
N ARG A 38 19.49 -1.16 -5.63
CA ARG A 38 20.17 -2.26 -4.94
C ARG A 38 20.09 -3.53 -5.78
N PRO A 39 21.13 -4.38 -5.79
CA PRO A 39 21.04 -5.67 -6.44
C PRO A 39 19.84 -6.49 -5.95
N GLN A 40 19.21 -7.21 -6.86
CA GLN A 40 18.08 -8.12 -6.59
C GLN A 40 18.41 -9.53 -7.07
N PRO A 41 19.38 -10.23 -6.42
CA PRO A 41 19.92 -11.48 -6.95
C PRO A 41 18.85 -12.59 -7.03
N GLU A 42 17.91 -12.66 -6.09
CA GLU A 42 16.84 -13.65 -6.10
C GLU A 42 15.89 -13.44 -7.30
N LEU A 43 15.50 -12.19 -7.57
CA LEU A 43 14.64 -11.85 -8.69
C LEU A 43 15.33 -12.14 -10.03
N THR A 44 16.61 -11.79 -10.14
CA THR A 44 17.42 -12.04 -11.34
C THR A 44 17.63 -13.54 -11.54
N ALA A 45 17.93 -14.29 -10.48
CA ALA A 45 18.06 -15.76 -10.55
C ALA A 45 16.75 -16.44 -10.95
N ALA A 46 15.60 -15.86 -10.59
CA ALA A 46 14.28 -16.32 -11.01
C ALA A 46 13.91 -15.96 -12.46
N GLY A 47 14.75 -15.18 -13.17
CA GLY A 47 14.56 -14.85 -14.58
C GLY A 47 14.07 -13.42 -14.85
N ALA A 48 13.95 -12.56 -13.82
CA ALA A 48 13.64 -11.15 -14.04
C ALA A 48 14.84 -10.38 -14.62
N THR A 49 14.59 -9.38 -15.44
CA THR A 49 15.62 -8.56 -16.10
C THR A 49 15.71 -7.18 -15.44
N GLN A 50 16.91 -6.79 -15.01
CA GLN A 50 17.14 -5.44 -14.51
C GLN A 50 17.38 -4.47 -15.66
N ALA A 51 16.64 -3.38 -15.73
CA ALA A 51 16.90 -2.24 -16.58
C ALA A 51 17.88 -1.27 -15.87
N ALA A 52 18.73 -0.61 -16.61
CA ALA A 52 19.71 0.32 -16.05
C ALA A 52 19.08 1.64 -15.57
N ALA A 53 17.95 2.04 -16.19
CA ALA A 53 17.25 3.28 -15.88
C ALA A 53 15.73 3.13 -16.09
N PRO A 54 14.90 4.01 -15.47
CA PRO A 54 13.45 4.06 -15.71
C PRO A 54 13.08 4.18 -17.19
N ARG A 55 13.79 4.99 -17.97
CA ARG A 55 13.61 5.11 -19.43
C ARG A 55 13.74 3.76 -20.14
N GLU A 56 14.82 3.04 -19.86
CA GLU A 56 15.05 1.72 -20.47
C GLU A 56 13.93 0.72 -20.07
N LEU A 57 13.43 0.81 -18.86
CA LEU A 57 12.27 0.03 -18.44
C LEU A 57 11.04 0.37 -19.27
N ALA A 58 10.73 1.66 -19.43
CA ALA A 58 9.58 2.13 -20.20
C ALA A 58 9.65 1.74 -21.70
N ASP A 59 10.86 1.63 -22.26
CA ASP A 59 11.07 1.18 -23.65
C ASP A 59 10.94 -0.34 -23.83
N ARG A 60 10.89 -1.13 -22.72
CA ARG A 60 10.82 -2.61 -22.74
C ARG A 60 9.49 -3.20 -22.39
N VAL A 61 8.62 -2.42 -21.71
CA VAL A 61 7.36 -2.91 -21.14
C VAL A 61 6.18 -2.01 -21.48
N ASP A 62 4.99 -2.61 -21.47
CA ASP A 62 3.73 -1.93 -21.76
C ASP A 62 3.10 -1.28 -20.51
N ALA A 63 3.51 -1.73 -19.32
CA ALA A 63 3.05 -1.17 -18.04
C ALA A 63 4.18 -1.14 -17.01
N VAL A 64 4.17 -0.14 -16.13
CA VAL A 64 5.10 -0.04 -14.99
C VAL A 64 4.32 0.11 -13.69
N LEU A 65 4.54 -0.81 -12.76
CA LEU A 65 4.07 -0.70 -11.38
C LEU A 65 5.08 0.06 -10.53
N ALA A 66 4.67 1.20 -9.98
CA ALA A 66 5.45 1.99 -9.04
C ALA A 66 5.01 1.71 -7.60
N MET A 67 5.86 1.03 -6.81
CA MET A 67 5.67 0.72 -5.39
C MET A 67 6.65 1.53 -4.54
N LEU A 68 6.46 2.84 -4.52
CA LEU A 68 7.32 3.82 -3.86
C LEU A 68 6.63 4.39 -2.60
N PRO A 69 7.34 5.09 -1.71
CA PRO A 69 6.73 5.64 -0.49
C PRO A 69 5.59 6.61 -0.75
N ASP A 70 5.72 7.52 -1.75
CA ASP A 70 4.70 8.51 -2.13
C ASP A 70 5.01 9.11 -3.52
N LEU A 71 4.21 10.11 -3.95
CA LEU A 71 4.36 10.80 -5.25
C LEU A 71 5.71 11.49 -5.45
N PRO A 72 6.33 12.17 -4.46
CA PRO A 72 7.62 12.81 -4.65
C PRO A 72 8.73 11.84 -5.08
N GLU A 73 8.74 10.61 -4.56
CA GLU A 73 9.69 9.59 -4.99
C GLU A 73 9.35 9.05 -6.38
N LEU A 74 8.07 9.01 -6.74
CA LEU A 74 7.65 8.64 -8.10
C LEU A 74 8.10 9.72 -9.10
N GLU A 75 7.88 10.99 -8.81
CA GLU A 75 8.28 12.10 -9.70
C GLU A 75 9.77 12.07 -10.05
N GLN A 76 10.62 11.68 -9.10
CA GLN A 76 12.06 11.47 -9.35
C GLN A 76 12.36 10.35 -10.36
N GLN A 77 11.42 9.43 -10.60
CA GLN A 77 11.56 8.36 -11.59
C GLN A 77 10.95 8.73 -12.95
N LEU A 78 10.12 9.78 -12.98
CA LEU A 78 9.44 10.20 -14.21
C LEU A 78 10.30 11.09 -15.08
N ASP A 79 10.99 12.07 -14.49
CA ASP A 79 11.57 13.19 -15.19
C ASP A 79 13.07 12.98 -15.55
N GLY A 80 13.57 13.80 -16.48
CA GLY A 80 14.95 13.76 -16.94
C GLY A 80 15.22 12.80 -18.09
N PRO A 81 16.48 12.75 -18.60
CA PRO A 81 16.84 11.96 -19.77
C PRO A 81 16.74 10.44 -19.55
N ASP A 82 16.85 10.01 -18.30
CA ASP A 82 16.76 8.61 -17.89
C ASP A 82 15.43 8.27 -17.19
N GLY A 83 14.48 9.23 -17.11
CA GLY A 83 13.17 9.06 -16.49
C GLY A 83 12.20 8.29 -17.39
N LEU A 84 11.12 7.77 -16.79
CA LEU A 84 10.07 7.00 -17.49
C LEU A 84 9.46 7.76 -18.67
N LEU A 85 9.28 9.09 -18.54
CA LEU A 85 8.65 9.91 -19.57
C LEU A 85 9.54 10.12 -20.81
N ALA A 86 10.84 9.86 -20.70
CA ALA A 86 11.77 9.88 -21.83
C ALA A 86 11.70 8.62 -22.70
N GLY A 87 11.02 7.58 -22.28
CA GLY A 87 10.70 6.41 -23.10
C GLY A 87 9.80 6.78 -24.28
N THR A 88 9.76 5.96 -25.33
CA THR A 88 9.13 6.25 -26.61
C THR A 88 7.82 5.48 -26.87
N GLY A 89 7.60 4.39 -26.14
CA GLY A 89 6.41 3.54 -26.26
C GLY A 89 5.19 4.09 -25.51
N ASP A 90 4.00 3.58 -25.84
CA ASP A 90 2.80 3.75 -25.02
C ASP A 90 3.00 3.02 -23.70
N LEU A 91 2.65 3.68 -22.58
CA LEU A 91 2.89 3.15 -21.26
C LEU A 91 1.67 3.31 -20.33
N LEU A 92 1.32 2.25 -19.59
CA LEU A 92 0.38 2.32 -18.49
C LEU A 92 1.16 2.42 -17.17
N LEU A 93 1.11 3.58 -16.51
CA LEU A 93 1.73 3.80 -15.21
C LEU A 93 0.73 3.41 -14.11
N LEU A 94 1.10 2.39 -13.32
CA LEU A 94 0.33 1.86 -12.20
C LEU A 94 0.91 2.42 -10.90
N ILE A 95 0.18 3.30 -10.21
CA ILE A 95 0.61 3.90 -8.94
C ILE A 95 0.10 3.03 -7.79
N GLY A 96 0.98 2.14 -7.27
CA GLY A 96 0.67 1.24 -6.17
C GLY A 96 0.94 1.83 -4.78
N SER A 97 1.58 3.00 -4.72
CA SER A 97 1.80 3.76 -3.48
C SER A 97 0.49 4.26 -2.90
N THR A 98 0.37 4.34 -1.58
CA THR A 98 -0.72 5.11 -0.95
C THR A 98 -0.39 6.59 -1.02
N SER A 99 -1.19 7.36 -1.72
CA SER A 99 -0.95 8.75 -2.07
C SER A 99 -2.23 9.60 -2.01
N SER A 100 -2.07 10.90 -2.24
CA SER A 100 -3.21 11.83 -2.31
C SER A 100 -3.99 11.65 -3.62
N ALA A 101 -5.29 11.41 -3.54
CA ALA A 101 -6.16 11.30 -4.73
C ALA A 101 -6.14 12.56 -5.63
N PRO A 102 -6.16 13.81 -5.11
CA PRO A 102 -5.91 15.00 -5.92
C PRO A 102 -4.51 15.03 -6.52
N GLY A 103 -3.48 14.60 -5.76
CA GLY A 103 -2.10 14.54 -6.25
C GLY A 103 -1.93 13.58 -7.41
N VAL A 104 -2.53 12.40 -7.34
CA VAL A 104 -2.53 11.42 -8.45
C VAL A 104 -3.19 11.99 -9.71
N ARG A 105 -4.31 12.71 -9.58
CA ARG A 105 -4.96 13.37 -10.72
C ARG A 105 -4.09 14.45 -11.33
N ALA A 106 -3.50 15.31 -10.50
CA ALA A 106 -2.59 16.36 -10.98
C ALA A 106 -1.35 15.77 -11.68
N LEU A 107 -0.78 14.69 -11.12
CA LEU A 107 0.32 13.98 -11.74
C LEU A 107 -0.07 13.41 -13.10
N ALA A 108 -1.24 12.79 -13.22
CA ALA A 108 -1.72 12.22 -14.47
C ALA A 108 -1.94 13.29 -15.57
N GLU A 109 -2.49 14.44 -15.21
CA GLU A 109 -2.65 15.57 -16.13
C GLU A 109 -1.28 16.06 -16.64
N ARG A 110 -0.30 16.21 -15.73
CA ARG A 110 1.08 16.57 -16.07
C ARG A 110 1.74 15.56 -17.00
N VAL A 111 1.64 14.29 -16.65
CA VAL A 111 2.24 13.18 -17.41
C VAL A 111 1.62 13.06 -18.80
N SER A 112 0.28 13.12 -18.88
CA SER A 112 -0.43 13.12 -20.16
C SER A 112 0.00 14.28 -21.06
N SER A 113 0.06 15.48 -20.51
CA SER A 113 0.50 16.68 -21.27
C SER A 113 1.96 16.58 -21.73
N ALA A 114 2.85 16.06 -20.89
CA ALA A 114 4.27 15.93 -21.21
C ALA A 114 4.57 14.84 -22.27
N THR A 115 3.62 13.94 -22.52
CA THR A 115 3.80 12.78 -23.41
C THR A 115 2.76 12.69 -24.52
N ASP A 116 1.99 13.76 -24.76
CA ASP A 116 0.89 13.79 -25.73
C ASP A 116 -0.09 12.61 -25.56
N GLY A 117 -0.40 12.26 -24.29
CA GLY A 117 -1.32 11.17 -23.94
C GLY A 117 -0.77 9.75 -24.05
N ARG A 118 0.51 9.59 -24.42
CA ARG A 118 1.18 8.30 -24.58
C ARG A 118 1.32 7.54 -23.25
N VAL A 119 1.52 8.24 -22.14
CA VAL A 119 1.54 7.63 -20.80
C VAL A 119 0.20 7.87 -20.10
N ARG A 120 -0.49 6.78 -19.78
CA ARG A 120 -1.75 6.77 -19.05
C ARG A 120 -1.53 6.31 -17.62
N VAL A 121 -2.41 6.72 -16.70
CA VAL A 121 -2.24 6.49 -15.26
C VAL A 121 -3.44 5.76 -14.67
N VAL A 122 -3.16 4.78 -13.83
CA VAL A 122 -4.13 4.10 -12.95
C VAL A 122 -3.57 4.12 -11.53
N ASP A 123 -4.34 4.53 -10.55
CA ASP A 123 -4.01 4.34 -9.15
C ASP A 123 -4.46 2.96 -8.68
N CYS A 124 -3.57 2.26 -7.99
CA CYS A 124 -3.79 0.87 -7.60
C CYS A 124 -3.21 0.53 -6.21
N PRO A 125 -3.49 1.35 -5.18
CA PRO A 125 -3.02 1.06 -3.83
C PRO A 125 -3.54 -0.28 -3.33
N VAL A 126 -2.78 -0.88 -2.41
CA VAL A 126 -3.00 -2.26 -1.96
C VAL A 126 -3.26 -2.36 -0.44
N SER A 127 -3.95 -3.42 -0.04
CA SER A 127 -4.16 -3.80 1.35
C SER A 127 -3.94 -5.30 1.53
N GLY A 128 -3.33 -5.69 2.67
CA GLY A 128 -3.00 -7.10 2.99
C GLY A 128 -1.60 -7.28 3.59
N GLY A 129 -0.79 -6.19 3.64
CA GLY A 129 0.57 -6.23 4.20
C GLY A 129 1.53 -7.10 3.39
N VAL A 130 2.71 -7.33 3.96
CA VAL A 130 3.76 -8.16 3.34
C VAL A 130 3.27 -9.59 3.14
N ASP A 131 2.60 -10.16 4.15
CA ASP A 131 2.07 -11.53 4.09
C ASP A 131 1.08 -11.71 2.92
N GLY A 132 0.19 -10.70 2.72
CA GLY A 132 -0.73 -10.67 1.58
C GLY A 132 -0.01 -10.55 0.24
N ALA A 133 1.05 -9.77 0.17
CA ALA A 133 1.87 -9.63 -1.04
C ALA A 133 2.62 -10.92 -1.38
N GLU A 134 3.19 -11.58 -0.39
CA GLU A 134 3.87 -12.89 -0.55
C GLU A 134 2.89 -13.98 -0.96
N ALA A 135 1.69 -14.00 -0.39
CA ALA A 135 0.67 -14.99 -0.71
C ALA A 135 -0.07 -14.74 -2.04
N GLY A 136 0.12 -13.58 -2.70
CA GLY A 136 -0.72 -13.17 -3.84
C GLY A 136 -2.18 -12.91 -3.45
N GLY A 137 -2.43 -12.50 -2.22
CA GLY A 137 -3.74 -12.31 -1.60
C GLY A 137 -4.08 -10.86 -1.27
N LEU A 138 -3.48 -9.88 -1.96
CA LEU A 138 -3.76 -8.46 -1.74
C LEU A 138 -5.16 -8.09 -2.22
N SER A 139 -5.81 -7.16 -1.51
CA SER A 139 -6.89 -6.37 -2.07
C SER A 139 -6.26 -5.20 -2.83
N ILE A 140 -6.58 -5.05 -4.12
CA ILE A 140 -5.99 -4.02 -5.00
C ILE A 140 -7.12 -3.10 -5.44
N MET A 141 -7.00 -1.81 -5.13
CA MET A 141 -8.06 -0.81 -5.31
C MET A 141 -7.75 0.02 -6.56
N LEU A 142 -8.46 -0.21 -7.67
CA LEU A 142 -8.16 0.45 -8.94
C LEU A 142 -9.02 1.70 -9.13
N GLY A 143 -8.36 2.79 -9.52
CA GLY A 143 -8.99 4.00 -10.04
C GLY A 143 -8.39 4.38 -11.40
N GLY A 144 -9.26 4.65 -12.40
CA GLY A 144 -8.81 4.99 -13.74
C GLY A 144 -9.91 4.87 -14.78
N ALA A 145 -9.59 5.13 -16.05
CA ALA A 145 -10.52 4.85 -17.16
C ALA A 145 -10.81 3.35 -17.25
N ASP A 146 -12.02 2.98 -17.65
CA ASP A 146 -12.51 1.60 -17.65
C ASP A 146 -11.56 0.63 -18.38
N GLU A 147 -11.05 1.02 -19.54
CA GLU A 147 -10.14 0.19 -20.35
C GLU A 147 -8.79 0.00 -19.65
N ASP A 148 -8.21 1.09 -19.12
CA ASP A 148 -6.93 1.05 -18.43
C ASP A 148 -7.03 0.29 -17.10
N ALA A 149 -8.12 0.46 -16.35
CA ALA A 149 -8.40 -0.27 -15.11
C ALA A 149 -8.59 -1.78 -15.39
N ALA A 150 -9.30 -2.14 -16.45
CA ALA A 150 -9.45 -3.54 -16.87
C ALA A 150 -8.11 -4.17 -17.29
N ARG A 151 -7.23 -3.40 -17.94
CA ARG A 151 -5.87 -3.82 -18.27
C ARG A 151 -5.02 -3.99 -17.01
N ALA A 152 -5.05 -3.01 -16.11
CA ALA A 152 -4.37 -3.06 -14.80
C ALA A 152 -4.84 -4.28 -13.97
N ALA A 153 -6.14 -4.59 -13.98
CA ALA A 153 -6.69 -5.74 -13.28
C ALA A 153 -6.09 -7.07 -13.77
N ARG A 154 -5.95 -7.25 -15.09
CA ARG A 154 -5.32 -8.46 -15.64
C ARG A 154 -3.85 -8.55 -15.26
N LEU A 155 -3.10 -7.44 -15.34
CA LEU A 155 -1.68 -7.38 -15.01
C LEU A 155 -1.43 -7.67 -13.53
N LEU A 156 -2.27 -7.15 -12.63
CA LEU A 156 -2.07 -7.27 -11.19
C LEU A 156 -2.74 -8.50 -10.55
N ALA A 157 -3.48 -9.30 -11.33
CA ALA A 157 -4.15 -10.52 -10.85
C ALA A 157 -3.23 -11.51 -10.09
N PRO A 158 -1.94 -11.70 -10.47
CA PRO A 158 -1.04 -12.56 -9.71
C PRO A 158 -0.75 -12.07 -8.28
N CYS A 159 -0.95 -10.78 -8.01
CA CYS A 159 -0.70 -10.18 -6.69
C CYS A 159 -1.92 -10.23 -5.76
N GLY A 160 -3.14 -10.48 -6.27
CA GLY A 160 -4.33 -10.49 -5.45
C GLY A 160 -5.64 -10.30 -6.22
N THR A 161 -6.57 -9.61 -5.60
CA THR A 161 -7.90 -9.33 -6.16
C THR A 161 -8.02 -7.86 -6.52
N PRO A 162 -7.84 -7.48 -7.80
CA PRO A 162 -8.06 -6.12 -8.26
C PRO A 162 -9.56 -5.82 -8.37
N VAL A 163 -9.97 -4.64 -7.89
CA VAL A 163 -11.35 -4.15 -8.00
C VAL A 163 -11.34 -2.72 -8.54
N HIS A 164 -12.01 -2.48 -9.67
CA HIS A 164 -12.20 -1.15 -10.22
C HIS A 164 -13.31 -0.43 -9.45
N LEU A 165 -12.97 0.73 -8.88
CA LEU A 165 -13.83 1.48 -7.95
C LEU A 165 -14.33 2.82 -8.52
N GLY A 166 -13.85 3.20 -9.70
CA GLY A 166 -14.27 4.45 -10.35
C GLY A 166 -13.15 5.17 -11.09
N PRO A 167 -13.32 6.47 -11.36
CA PRO A 167 -12.34 7.26 -12.10
C PRO A 167 -11.02 7.39 -11.33
N LEU A 168 -10.00 7.94 -11.98
CA LEU A 168 -8.67 8.13 -11.40
C LEU A 168 -8.72 8.83 -10.04
N GLY A 169 -8.03 8.26 -9.07
CA GLY A 169 -8.05 8.64 -7.66
C GLY A 169 -9.09 7.88 -6.81
N ALA A 170 -9.97 7.07 -7.43
CA ALA A 170 -10.94 6.27 -6.67
C ALA A 170 -10.29 5.15 -5.84
N GLY A 171 -9.20 4.57 -6.31
CA GLY A 171 -8.40 3.62 -5.56
C GLY A 171 -7.79 4.25 -4.30
N GLU A 172 -7.25 5.46 -4.42
CA GLU A 172 -6.70 6.20 -3.27
C GLU A 172 -7.78 6.60 -2.25
N VAL A 173 -8.97 6.99 -2.73
CA VAL A 173 -10.11 7.23 -1.83
C VAL A 173 -10.48 5.96 -1.07
N ALA A 174 -10.58 4.83 -1.77
CA ALA A 174 -10.87 3.55 -1.13
C ALA A 174 -9.76 3.14 -0.16
N LYS A 175 -8.50 3.39 -0.50
CA LYS A 175 -7.37 3.13 0.39
C LYS A 175 -7.42 4.00 1.65
N ALA A 176 -7.76 5.27 1.54
CA ALA A 176 -7.93 6.15 2.71
C ALA A 176 -9.06 5.65 3.63
N CYS A 177 -10.19 5.21 3.08
CA CYS A 177 -11.25 4.56 3.83
C CYS A 177 -10.79 3.26 4.52
N ASN A 178 -10.02 2.43 3.79
CA ASN A 178 -9.42 1.22 4.36
C ASN A 178 -8.49 1.55 5.53
N GLN A 179 -7.63 2.56 5.40
CA GLN A 179 -6.68 2.94 6.44
C GLN A 179 -7.37 3.52 7.68
N LEU A 180 -8.48 4.24 7.51
CA LEU A 180 -9.33 4.66 8.63
C LEU A 180 -9.83 3.45 9.42
N VAL A 181 -10.36 2.42 8.75
CA VAL A 181 -10.85 1.19 9.39
C VAL A 181 -9.71 0.41 10.03
N VAL A 182 -8.58 0.24 9.34
CA VAL A 182 -7.39 -0.47 9.85
C VAL A 182 -6.86 0.23 11.12
N SER A 183 -6.71 1.55 11.10
CA SER A 183 -6.21 2.32 12.23
C SER A 183 -7.14 2.24 13.44
N ALA A 184 -8.45 2.33 13.21
CA ALA A 184 -9.45 2.19 14.25
C ALA A 184 -9.41 0.79 14.90
N THR A 185 -9.34 -0.22 14.06
CA THR A 185 -9.31 -1.61 14.51
C THR A 185 -8.06 -1.92 15.32
N ILE A 186 -6.87 -1.56 14.82
CA ILE A 186 -5.62 -1.90 15.54
C ILE A 186 -5.48 -1.13 16.86
N LEU A 187 -5.94 0.12 16.92
CA LEU A 187 -5.95 0.88 18.17
C LEU A 187 -6.91 0.24 19.18
N ALA A 188 -8.13 -0.10 18.76
CA ALA A 188 -9.10 -0.78 19.60
C ALA A 188 -8.60 -2.14 20.11
N LEU A 189 -7.91 -2.91 19.26
CA LEU A 189 -7.30 -4.19 19.64
C LEU A 189 -6.18 -3.98 20.67
N GLY A 190 -5.35 -2.94 20.52
CA GLY A 190 -4.34 -2.57 21.51
C GLY A 190 -4.95 -2.22 22.86
N GLU A 191 -6.01 -1.40 22.88
CA GLU A 191 -6.75 -1.03 24.09
C GLU A 191 -7.39 -2.26 24.76
N ALA A 192 -8.10 -3.08 23.98
CA ALA A 192 -8.74 -4.28 24.49
C ALA A 192 -7.72 -5.26 25.12
N THR A 193 -6.55 -5.42 24.49
CA THR A 193 -5.49 -6.27 25.03
C THR A 193 -4.99 -5.76 26.40
N VAL A 194 -4.74 -4.45 26.53
CA VAL A 194 -4.28 -3.85 27.79
C VAL A 194 -5.35 -3.94 28.88
N LEU A 195 -6.63 -3.71 28.54
CA LEU A 195 -7.74 -3.85 29.47
C LEU A 195 -7.88 -5.29 29.99
N ALA A 196 -7.79 -6.26 29.11
CA ALA A 196 -7.87 -7.68 29.47
C ALA A 196 -6.70 -8.12 30.35
N ASP A 197 -5.46 -7.76 29.95
CA ASP A 197 -4.24 -8.08 30.68
C ASP A 197 -4.28 -7.53 32.11
N ARG A 198 -4.62 -6.24 32.25
CA ARG A 198 -4.76 -5.57 33.57
C ARG A 198 -5.93 -6.11 34.41
N SER A 199 -6.90 -6.73 33.77
CA SER A 199 -8.04 -7.37 34.43
C SER A 199 -7.76 -8.83 34.78
N GLY A 200 -6.59 -9.37 34.44
CA GLY A 200 -6.19 -10.75 34.73
C GLY A 200 -6.86 -11.80 33.85
N LEU A 201 -7.34 -11.43 32.67
CA LEU A 201 -7.90 -12.39 31.72
C LEU A 201 -6.77 -13.19 31.04
N ASP A 202 -7.10 -14.42 30.66
CA ASP A 202 -6.30 -15.19 29.71
C ASP A 202 -6.43 -14.56 28.32
N LEU A 203 -5.34 -13.97 27.85
CA LEU A 203 -5.31 -13.27 26.55
C LEU A 203 -5.57 -14.22 25.39
N GLU A 204 -5.00 -15.44 25.41
CA GLU A 204 -5.19 -16.41 24.32
C GLU A 204 -6.69 -16.78 24.20
N ALA A 205 -7.31 -17.14 25.32
CA ALA A 205 -8.74 -17.48 25.34
C ALA A 205 -9.63 -16.31 24.91
N MET A 206 -9.29 -15.08 25.32
CA MET A 206 -10.02 -13.88 24.90
C MET A 206 -9.91 -13.68 23.37
N TRP A 207 -8.70 -13.81 22.80
CA TRP A 207 -8.49 -13.62 21.37
C TRP A 207 -9.20 -14.69 20.54
N ASP A 208 -9.23 -15.95 20.98
CA ASP A 208 -10.02 -17.02 20.35
C ASP A 208 -11.52 -16.67 20.34
N LEU A 209 -12.03 -16.15 21.45
CA LEU A 209 -13.42 -15.69 21.54
C LEU A 209 -13.71 -14.54 20.57
N LEU A 210 -12.85 -13.53 20.51
CA LEU A 210 -13.02 -12.36 19.64
C LEU A 210 -12.96 -12.75 18.16
N SER A 211 -12.08 -13.68 17.79
CA SER A 211 -11.95 -14.16 16.40
C SER A 211 -13.24 -14.79 15.87
N GLY A 212 -14.00 -15.50 16.72
CA GLY A 212 -15.25 -16.15 16.34
C GLY A 212 -16.48 -15.23 16.37
N GLY A 213 -16.35 -13.99 16.84
CA GLY A 213 -17.44 -13.03 16.98
C GLY A 213 -17.39 -11.85 16.02
N TYR A 214 -18.25 -10.85 16.26
CA TYR A 214 -18.29 -9.62 15.45
C TYR A 214 -17.00 -8.79 15.49
N ALA A 215 -16.15 -8.97 16.51
CA ALA A 215 -14.84 -8.34 16.58
C ALA A 215 -13.80 -8.98 15.66
N GLY A 216 -14.10 -10.16 15.12
CA GLY A 216 -13.23 -10.90 14.23
C GLY A 216 -12.92 -10.11 12.97
N SER A 217 -11.67 -10.11 12.55
CA SER A 217 -11.20 -9.50 11.32
C SER A 217 -9.87 -10.10 10.90
N ARG A 218 -9.54 -10.01 9.61
CA ARG A 218 -8.24 -10.44 9.10
C ARG A 218 -7.07 -9.71 9.80
N LEU A 219 -7.27 -8.46 10.20
CA LEU A 219 -6.28 -7.70 10.96
C LEU A 219 -6.09 -8.28 12.37
N LEU A 220 -7.19 -8.63 13.05
CA LEU A 220 -7.15 -9.31 14.34
C LEU A 220 -6.33 -10.60 14.24
N GLU A 221 -6.65 -11.47 13.28
CA GLU A 221 -5.96 -12.75 13.07
C GLU A 221 -4.46 -12.55 12.80
N SER A 222 -4.10 -11.65 11.89
CA SER A 222 -2.71 -11.41 11.48
C SER A 222 -1.86 -10.70 12.54
N ARG A 223 -2.47 -10.05 13.54
CA ARG A 223 -1.75 -9.32 14.62
C ARG A 223 -1.92 -9.94 16.00
N ARG A 224 -2.66 -11.05 16.08
CA ARG A 224 -2.91 -11.78 17.34
C ARG A 224 -1.61 -12.02 18.11
N ASP A 225 -0.69 -12.77 17.51
CA ASP A 225 0.54 -13.21 18.19
C ASP A 225 1.37 -12.02 18.69
N LYS A 226 1.47 -10.98 17.89
CA LYS A 226 2.17 -9.73 18.24
C LYS A 226 1.50 -9.01 19.41
N LEU A 227 0.17 -8.88 19.36
CA LEU A 227 -0.57 -8.20 20.42
C LEU A 227 -0.62 -9.02 21.71
N VAL A 228 -0.72 -10.35 21.64
CA VAL A 228 -0.71 -11.22 22.83
C VAL A 228 0.69 -11.29 23.46
N SER A 229 1.73 -11.49 22.67
CA SER A 229 3.12 -11.57 23.17
C SER A 229 3.73 -10.23 23.53
N GLY A 230 3.21 -9.11 22.97
CA GLY A 230 3.82 -7.79 23.07
C GLY A 230 4.99 -7.57 22.10
N ASP A 231 5.14 -8.43 21.08
CA ASP A 231 6.11 -8.23 20.01
C ASP A 231 5.64 -7.13 19.06
N ASP A 232 6.42 -6.05 18.98
CA ASP A 232 6.22 -4.95 18.04
C ASP A 232 7.34 -4.84 16.99
N SER A 233 8.03 -5.94 16.73
CA SER A 233 9.06 -6.01 15.67
C SER A 233 8.50 -5.58 14.32
N PRO A 234 9.23 -4.77 13.53
CA PRO A 234 8.71 -4.12 12.33
C PRO A 234 8.19 -5.11 11.27
N SER A 235 6.93 -4.92 10.86
CA SER A 235 6.34 -5.53 9.66
C SER A 235 5.39 -4.57 8.96
N GLY A 236 4.39 -4.00 9.64
CA GLY A 236 3.54 -2.90 9.17
C GLY A 236 3.86 -1.63 9.97
N ILE A 237 4.69 -0.75 9.42
CA ILE A 237 5.29 0.40 10.14
C ILE A 237 4.23 1.43 10.56
N ALA A 238 4.16 1.74 11.87
CA ALA A 238 3.12 2.59 12.45
C ALA A 238 3.13 4.04 11.94
N ARG A 239 4.32 4.63 11.68
CA ARG A 239 4.42 6.03 11.19
C ARG A 239 3.68 6.27 9.87
N TYR A 240 3.51 5.24 9.03
CA TYR A 240 2.78 5.41 7.77
C TYR A 240 1.30 5.71 7.99
N MET A 241 0.73 5.33 9.15
CA MET A 241 -0.65 5.68 9.49
C MET A 241 -0.87 7.19 9.63
N VAL A 242 0.13 7.95 10.06
CA VAL A 242 0.05 9.43 10.14
C VAL A 242 -0.24 10.03 8.76
N LYS A 243 0.55 9.65 7.76
CA LYS A 243 0.36 10.09 6.37
C LYS A 243 -0.99 9.62 5.82
N ASP A 244 -1.30 8.34 5.98
CA ASP A 244 -2.48 7.71 5.41
C ASP A 244 -3.78 8.29 6.00
N LEU A 245 -3.83 8.56 7.32
CA LEU A 245 -4.95 9.24 7.97
C LEU A 245 -5.03 10.73 7.56
N GLY A 246 -3.90 11.35 7.20
CA GLY A 246 -3.87 12.68 6.59
C GLY A 246 -4.66 12.71 5.28
N PHE A 247 -4.50 11.72 4.41
CA PHE A 247 -5.27 11.62 3.17
C PHE A 247 -6.77 11.42 3.42
N ALA A 248 -7.13 10.64 4.46
CA ALA A 248 -8.54 10.49 4.84
C ALA A 248 -9.14 11.83 5.32
N ASP A 249 -8.38 12.65 6.04
CA ASP A 249 -8.79 13.98 6.49
C ASP A 249 -8.95 14.97 5.31
N ASP A 250 -8.05 14.92 4.33
CA ASP A 250 -8.15 15.73 3.10
C ASP A 250 -9.44 15.37 2.32
N ILE A 251 -9.75 14.08 2.21
CA ILE A 251 -11.00 13.62 1.57
C ILE A 251 -12.22 14.08 2.38
N ALA A 252 -12.18 13.97 3.70
CA ALA A 252 -13.28 14.43 4.56
C ALA A 252 -13.56 15.93 4.36
N ARG A 253 -12.51 16.76 4.31
CA ARG A 253 -12.63 18.19 4.00
C ARG A 253 -13.19 18.44 2.61
N ALA A 254 -12.69 17.75 1.59
CA ALA A 254 -13.13 17.92 0.21
C ALA A 254 -14.59 17.52 -0.02
N THR A 255 -15.09 16.55 0.75
CA THR A 255 -16.48 16.04 0.66
C THR A 255 -17.44 16.71 1.64
N GLY A 256 -16.97 17.58 2.52
CA GLY A 256 -17.77 18.16 3.60
C GLY A 256 -18.19 17.14 4.66
N THR A 257 -17.52 15.98 4.74
CA THR A 257 -17.77 14.97 5.76
C THR A 257 -17.14 15.40 7.08
N SER A 258 -17.85 15.21 8.19
CA SER A 258 -17.35 15.47 9.54
C SER A 258 -17.18 14.13 10.29
N PRO A 259 -16.04 13.43 10.17
CA PRO A 259 -15.84 12.13 10.76
C PRO A 259 -15.66 12.23 12.29
N ALA A 260 -16.37 11.40 13.05
CA ALA A 260 -16.32 11.43 14.51
C ALA A 260 -15.02 10.80 15.07
N LEU A 261 -14.50 9.79 14.40
CA LEU A 261 -13.37 8.98 14.90
C LEU A 261 -12.00 9.45 14.40
N LEU A 262 -11.93 9.93 13.16
CA LEU A 262 -10.68 10.28 12.49
C LEU A 262 -9.78 11.25 13.28
N PRO A 263 -10.30 12.33 13.93
CA PRO A 263 -9.45 13.21 14.73
C PRO A 263 -8.73 12.52 15.89
N ALA A 264 -9.44 11.63 16.59
CA ALA A 264 -8.85 10.87 17.70
C ALA A 264 -7.80 9.85 17.23
N LEU A 265 -8.04 9.20 16.09
CA LEU A 265 -7.06 8.28 15.49
C LEU A 265 -5.80 9.03 15.05
N ARG A 266 -5.93 10.17 14.39
CA ARG A 266 -4.78 11.01 14.00
C ARG A 266 -3.94 11.39 15.22
N ALA A 267 -4.58 11.94 16.26
CA ALA A 267 -3.89 12.31 17.48
C ALA A 267 -3.15 11.11 18.12
N ALA A 268 -3.78 9.93 18.17
CA ALA A 268 -3.14 8.75 18.73
C ALA A 268 -1.91 8.28 17.92
N PHE A 269 -1.97 8.30 16.59
CA PHE A 269 -0.81 7.92 15.76
C PHE A 269 0.28 8.99 15.75
N ASP A 270 -0.05 10.27 15.86
CA ASP A 270 0.92 11.34 16.06
C ASP A 270 1.68 11.13 17.40
N GLU A 271 0.95 10.88 18.50
CA GLU A 271 1.53 10.57 19.80
C GLU A 271 2.44 9.31 19.77
N ILE A 272 2.06 8.26 19.02
CA ILE A 272 2.90 7.07 18.83
C ILE A 272 4.25 7.43 18.18
N VAL A 273 4.22 8.30 17.16
CA VAL A 273 5.45 8.76 16.49
C VAL A 273 6.27 9.65 17.40
N GLU A 274 5.66 10.60 18.12
CA GLU A 274 6.33 11.48 19.09
C GLU A 274 6.98 10.70 20.24
N ALA A 275 6.37 9.58 20.65
CA ALA A 275 6.93 8.66 21.64
C ALA A 275 8.11 7.81 21.11
N GLY A 276 8.55 8.01 19.85
CA GLY A 276 9.63 7.25 19.23
C GLY A 276 9.24 5.82 18.82
N LEU A 277 7.95 5.52 18.76
CA LEU A 277 7.42 4.19 18.44
C LEU A 277 7.06 4.03 16.96
N GLY A 278 7.22 5.07 16.15
CA GLY A 278 6.79 5.12 14.75
C GLY A 278 7.43 4.08 13.84
N GLU A 279 8.64 3.60 14.14
CA GLU A 279 9.34 2.56 13.35
C GLU A 279 8.94 1.12 13.72
N ARG A 280 8.03 0.97 14.68
CA ARG A 280 7.52 -0.33 15.13
C ARG A 280 6.36 -0.78 14.26
N ASP A 281 6.00 -2.06 14.37
CA ASP A 281 4.75 -2.58 13.80
C ASP A 281 3.53 -1.87 14.40
N ILE A 282 2.42 -1.81 13.67
CA ILE A 282 1.17 -1.21 14.15
C ILE A 282 0.62 -1.88 15.43
N SER A 283 1.05 -3.11 15.77
CA SER A 283 0.77 -3.78 17.05
C SER A 283 1.35 -3.02 18.26
N VAL A 284 2.25 -2.07 18.04
CA VAL A 284 2.79 -1.16 19.05
C VAL A 284 1.71 -0.38 19.81
N THR A 285 0.50 -0.33 19.28
CA THR A 285 -0.68 0.25 19.97
C THR A 285 -0.89 -0.34 21.35
N ARG A 286 -0.62 -1.64 21.57
CA ARG A 286 -0.62 -2.23 22.93
C ARG A 286 0.38 -1.55 23.86
N ARG A 287 1.64 -1.40 23.45
CA ARG A 287 2.68 -0.73 24.24
C ARG A 287 2.33 0.73 24.50
N PHE A 288 1.88 1.43 23.48
CA PHE A 288 1.47 2.82 23.57
C PHE A 288 0.37 3.02 24.62
N VAL A 289 -0.70 2.23 24.56
CA VAL A 289 -1.82 2.31 25.52
C VAL A 289 -1.37 1.91 26.93
N ALA A 290 -0.53 0.88 27.06
CA ALA A 290 0.01 0.47 28.36
C ALA A 290 0.83 1.60 29.02
N GLY A 291 1.59 2.38 28.23
CA GLY A 291 2.39 3.51 28.70
C GLY A 291 1.56 4.70 29.18
N ARG A 292 0.44 5.02 28.51
CA ARG A 292 -0.43 6.16 28.87
C ARG A 292 -1.00 6.12 30.30
N GLY A 293 -1.07 4.97 30.91
CA GLY A 293 -1.60 4.83 32.28
C GLY A 293 -0.55 4.76 33.38
N ALA A 294 0.75 4.78 33.03
CA ALA A 294 1.84 4.66 34.01
C ALA A 294 2.23 6.00 34.67
N ASP A 295 2.00 7.11 33.99
CA ASP A 295 2.37 8.47 34.46
C ASP A 295 1.30 9.15 35.32
N GLY A 296 0.20 8.48 35.60
CA GLY A 296 -0.97 9.04 36.31
C GLY A 296 -1.26 8.44 37.70
N ARG A 297 -0.29 7.71 38.34
CA ARG A 297 -0.43 7.24 39.70
C ARG A 297 0.74 7.63 40.58
#